data_b406d13703904b2a002f6820648dead3
#
_entry.id   b406d13703904b2a002f6820648dead3
#
_cell.length_a   1.000
_cell.length_b   1.000
_cell.length_c   1.000
_cell.angle_alpha   90.00
_cell.angle_beta   90.00
_cell.angle_gamma   90.00
#
_symmetry.space_group_name_H-M   'P 1'
#
loop_
_entity.id
_entity.type
_entity.pdbx_description
1 polymer ?
#
loop_
_entity_poly.entity_id
_entity_poly.type
_entity_poly.pdbx_seq_one_letter_code
_entity_poly.pdbx_strand_id
1 'polypeptide(L)'
;LLICCVMNIILDIVMVVGMKRGIAGAALATVISQCISAVLVTWSLTRAYDAMKLKFRELRMDARVLRKELKIGVPGALQACAYGVTNVVIQASVNSFGTDTAAGWAAYGKLDMIFWTVSSALGAAVTTFAGQNYGAGKMDRVYKSIRVNVVISYIFTGAIIIVLFAFCEPLYHMFTTDPKVIGIGVYMLRFLIPSYLLSVLLENLSGGLRGLGDVLWPTIFTFGGLFFVRLPWIIILTKIHHKVEILLISYPLAWGATLLCLIPYYFWRKKRRMSTYGSHLQKS
;
A
#
# COMPACT_ATOMS: atom_id res chain seq x y z
N LEU A 1 17.37 3.78 -8.11
CA LEU A 1 16.01 3.47 -8.61
C LEU A 1 15.79 4.00 -10.02
N LEU A 2 15.97 5.31 -10.31
CA LEU A 2 15.75 5.89 -11.66
C LEU A 2 16.57 5.19 -12.74
N ILE A 3 17.87 4.97 -12.50
CA ILE A 3 18.76 4.25 -13.44
C ILE A 3 18.19 2.86 -13.73
N CYS A 4 17.73 2.14 -12.72
CA CYS A 4 17.21 0.78 -12.89
C CYS A 4 15.85 0.77 -13.60
N CYS A 5 15.01 1.78 -13.37
CA CYS A 5 13.75 1.95 -14.09
C CYS A 5 14.02 2.17 -15.60
N VAL A 6 14.93 3.08 -15.95
CA VAL A 6 15.33 3.33 -17.35
C VAL A 6 15.93 2.08 -17.98
N MET A 7 16.83 1.41 -17.26
CA MET A 7 17.43 0.14 -17.72
C MET A 7 16.40 -0.96 -17.94
N ASN A 8 15.42 -1.08 -17.05
CA ASN A 8 14.33 -2.04 -17.21
C ASN A 8 13.51 -1.77 -18.49
N ILE A 9 13.12 -0.51 -18.73
CA ILE A 9 12.39 -0.12 -19.94
C ILE A 9 13.22 -0.43 -21.21
N ILE A 10 14.50 -0.08 -21.22
CA ILE A 10 15.38 -0.36 -22.37
C ILE A 10 15.50 -1.86 -22.60
N LEU A 11 15.73 -2.63 -21.56
CA LEU A 11 15.86 -4.09 -21.64
C LEU A 11 14.56 -4.76 -22.08
N ASP A 12 13.39 -4.26 -21.61
CA ASP A 12 12.09 -4.75 -22.06
C ASP A 12 11.92 -4.53 -23.56
N ILE A 13 12.21 -3.33 -24.06
CA ILE A 13 12.13 -3.04 -25.49
C ILE A 13 13.07 -3.94 -26.30
N VAL A 14 14.32 -4.08 -25.88
CA VAL A 14 15.32 -4.92 -26.58
C VAL A 14 14.93 -6.39 -26.56
N MET A 15 14.54 -6.93 -25.39
CA MET A 15 14.30 -8.37 -25.26
C MET A 15 12.93 -8.80 -25.77
N VAL A 16 11.88 -7.98 -25.55
CA VAL A 16 10.53 -8.32 -25.98
C VAL A 16 10.31 -7.97 -27.44
N VAL A 17 10.64 -6.73 -27.86
CA VAL A 17 10.39 -6.25 -29.22
C VAL A 17 11.53 -6.65 -30.17
N GLY A 18 12.79 -6.37 -29.79
CA GLY A 18 13.96 -6.65 -30.64
C GLY A 18 14.25 -8.14 -30.78
N MET A 19 14.40 -8.84 -29.65
CA MET A 19 14.74 -10.27 -29.63
C MET A 19 13.51 -11.20 -29.69
N LYS A 20 12.29 -10.66 -29.67
CA LYS A 20 10.99 -11.40 -29.72
C LYS A 20 10.87 -12.52 -28.70
N ARG A 21 11.49 -12.35 -27.51
CA ARG A 21 11.46 -13.36 -26.43
C ARG A 21 10.16 -13.38 -25.62
N GLY A 22 9.20 -12.52 -25.95
CA GLY A 22 7.89 -12.47 -25.27
C GLY A 22 8.00 -12.36 -23.74
N ILE A 23 7.23 -13.15 -23.02
CA ILE A 23 7.19 -13.15 -21.55
C ILE A 23 8.55 -13.44 -20.89
N ALA A 24 9.32 -14.37 -21.47
CA ALA A 24 10.65 -14.70 -20.95
C ALA A 24 11.63 -13.50 -21.08
N GLY A 25 11.49 -12.70 -22.14
CA GLY A 25 12.27 -11.47 -22.32
C GLY A 25 11.97 -10.44 -21.24
N ALA A 26 10.69 -10.19 -20.94
CA ALA A 26 10.28 -9.27 -19.89
C ALA A 26 10.75 -9.73 -18.49
N ALA A 27 10.64 -11.02 -18.19
CA ALA A 27 11.15 -11.58 -16.94
C ALA A 27 12.66 -11.39 -16.78
N LEU A 28 13.45 -11.66 -17.83
CA LEU A 28 14.90 -11.46 -17.83
C LEU A 28 15.27 -9.98 -17.69
N ALA A 29 14.59 -9.08 -18.39
CA ALA A 29 14.80 -7.64 -18.27
C ALA A 29 14.60 -7.17 -16.82
N THR A 30 13.55 -7.65 -16.17
CA THR A 30 13.28 -7.36 -14.76
C THR A 30 14.37 -7.88 -13.84
N VAL A 31 14.80 -9.14 -14.00
CA VAL A 31 15.86 -9.72 -13.16
C VAL A 31 17.17 -8.97 -13.33
N ILE A 32 17.58 -8.69 -14.58
CA ILE A 32 18.83 -7.96 -14.86
C ILE A 32 18.82 -6.57 -14.24
N SER A 33 17.73 -5.81 -14.41
CA SER A 33 17.61 -4.46 -13.83
C SER A 33 17.61 -4.50 -12.29
N GLN A 34 17.02 -5.51 -11.66
CA GLN A 34 17.10 -5.69 -10.21
C GLN A 34 18.52 -6.05 -9.74
N CYS A 35 19.26 -6.88 -10.48
CA CYS A 35 20.67 -7.17 -10.20
C CYS A 35 21.53 -5.89 -10.30
N ILE A 36 21.33 -5.09 -11.35
CA ILE A 36 22.00 -3.79 -11.50
C ILE A 36 21.67 -2.87 -10.32
N SER A 37 20.40 -2.83 -9.91
CA SER A 37 19.96 -2.06 -8.74
C SER A 37 20.70 -2.49 -7.47
N ALA A 38 20.76 -3.78 -7.21
CA ALA A 38 21.43 -4.33 -6.04
C ALA A 38 22.92 -3.98 -6.01
N VAL A 39 23.60 -4.10 -7.15
CA VAL A 39 25.03 -3.73 -7.29
C VAL A 39 25.23 -2.24 -7.04
N LEU A 40 24.43 -1.37 -7.67
CA LEU A 40 24.57 0.08 -7.52
C LEU A 40 24.27 0.54 -6.08
N VAL A 41 23.24 -0.01 -5.44
CA VAL A 41 22.92 0.31 -4.05
C VAL A 41 24.03 -0.15 -3.11
N THR A 42 24.51 -1.38 -3.28
CA THR A 42 25.63 -1.91 -2.49
C THR A 42 26.88 -1.07 -2.66
N TRP A 43 27.23 -0.73 -3.89
CA TRP A 43 28.37 0.13 -4.20
C TRP A 43 28.23 1.53 -3.57
N SER A 44 27.03 2.13 -3.65
CA SER A 44 26.73 3.41 -3.00
C SER A 44 26.89 3.33 -1.48
N LEU A 45 26.41 2.27 -0.84
CA LEU A 45 26.54 2.06 0.60
C LEU A 45 27.99 1.85 1.05
N THR A 46 28.83 1.19 0.24
CA THR A 46 30.28 1.06 0.56
C THR A 46 31.04 2.38 0.49
N ARG A 47 30.49 3.38 -0.23
CA ARG A 47 31.05 4.72 -0.37
C ARG A 47 30.34 5.81 0.47
N ALA A 48 29.33 5.43 1.23
CA ALA A 48 28.57 6.35 2.09
C ALA A 48 29.42 6.86 3.26
N TYR A 49 28.94 7.94 3.93
CA TYR A 49 29.57 8.46 5.15
C TYR A 49 29.63 7.41 6.25
N ASP A 50 30.58 7.49 7.16
CA ASP A 50 30.94 6.46 8.16
C ASP A 50 29.76 5.84 8.90
N ALA A 51 28.75 6.62 9.25
CA ALA A 51 27.54 6.13 9.94
C ALA A 51 26.66 5.19 9.11
N MET A 52 26.73 5.25 7.76
CA MET A 52 25.95 4.44 6.83
C MET A 52 26.81 3.52 5.96
N LYS A 53 28.13 3.52 6.18
CA LYS A 53 29.07 2.75 5.34
C LYS A 53 28.92 1.26 5.58
N LEU A 54 28.59 0.55 4.52
CA LEU A 54 28.58 -0.91 4.55
C LEU A 54 30.01 -1.45 4.54
N LYS A 55 30.43 -2.07 5.64
CA LYS A 55 31.69 -2.78 5.77
C LYS A 55 31.44 -4.28 5.83
N PHE A 56 31.68 -4.99 4.76
CA PHE A 56 31.43 -6.44 4.67
C PHE A 56 32.11 -7.24 5.79
N ARG A 57 33.25 -6.79 6.28
CA ARG A 57 34.00 -7.42 7.38
C ARG A 57 33.34 -7.30 8.75
N GLU A 58 32.44 -6.32 8.91
CA GLU A 58 31.72 -6.05 10.16
C GLU A 58 30.29 -6.61 10.15
N LEU A 59 29.87 -7.28 9.06
CA LEU A 59 28.56 -7.93 8.98
C LEU A 59 28.50 -9.07 9.99
N ARG A 60 27.73 -8.87 11.06
CA ARG A 60 27.46 -9.86 12.09
C ARG A 60 25.97 -9.92 12.35
N MET A 61 25.45 -11.12 12.57
CA MET A 61 24.09 -11.31 13.06
C MET A 61 24.06 -11.04 14.58
N ASP A 62 23.45 -9.92 14.97
CA ASP A 62 23.14 -9.65 16.37
C ASP A 62 21.71 -10.12 16.67
N ALA A 63 21.58 -11.08 17.61
CA ALA A 63 20.29 -11.65 17.99
C ALA A 63 19.31 -10.61 18.54
N ARG A 64 19.79 -9.53 19.16
CA ARG A 64 18.95 -8.44 19.68
C ARG A 64 18.37 -7.59 18.56
N VAL A 65 19.17 -7.31 17.53
CA VAL A 65 18.73 -6.58 16.34
C VAL A 65 17.76 -7.45 15.55
N LEU A 66 18.11 -8.72 15.29
CA LEU A 66 17.25 -9.68 14.60
C LEU A 66 15.88 -9.81 15.27
N ARG A 67 15.85 -9.91 16.61
CA ARG A 67 14.58 -9.97 17.36
C ARG A 67 13.72 -8.72 17.17
N LYS A 68 14.35 -7.53 17.09
CA LYS A 68 13.62 -6.27 16.81
C LYS A 68 13.08 -6.25 15.38
N GLU A 69 13.86 -6.68 14.41
CA GLU A 69 13.46 -6.77 13.00
C GLU A 69 12.32 -7.78 12.82
N LEU A 70 12.43 -8.97 13.41
CA LEU A 70 11.35 -9.98 13.36
C LEU A 70 10.07 -9.48 14.03
N LYS A 71 10.16 -8.72 15.13
CA LYS A 71 8.99 -8.15 15.80
C LYS A 71 8.22 -7.15 14.89
N ILE A 72 8.89 -6.54 13.95
CA ILE A 72 8.31 -5.63 12.96
C ILE A 72 7.94 -6.38 11.68
N GLY A 73 8.84 -7.23 11.19
CA GLY A 73 8.71 -7.90 9.89
C GLY A 73 7.65 -9.00 9.89
N VAL A 74 7.57 -9.82 10.95
CA VAL A 74 6.59 -10.92 11.01
C VAL A 74 5.14 -10.42 10.95
N PRO A 75 4.71 -9.42 11.74
CA PRO A 75 3.37 -8.85 11.59
C PRO A 75 3.12 -8.29 10.19
N GLY A 76 4.09 -7.61 9.61
CA GLY A 76 3.99 -7.07 8.24
C GLY A 76 3.84 -8.18 7.18
N ALA A 77 4.59 -9.27 7.32
CA ALA A 77 4.48 -10.44 6.44
C ALA A 77 3.11 -11.12 6.57
N LEU A 78 2.62 -11.31 7.79
CA LEU A 78 1.27 -11.85 8.04
C LEU A 78 0.19 -10.97 7.42
N GLN A 79 0.33 -9.64 7.51
CA GLN A 79 -0.59 -8.70 6.87
C GLN A 79 -0.55 -8.83 5.34
N ALA A 80 0.62 -8.97 4.74
CA ALA A 80 0.75 -9.18 3.30
C ALA A 80 0.13 -10.51 2.85
N CYS A 81 0.33 -11.58 3.61
CA CYS A 81 -0.34 -12.87 3.37
C CYS A 81 -1.87 -12.74 3.47
N ALA A 82 -2.37 -11.99 4.45
CA ALA A 82 -3.80 -11.73 4.62
C ALA A 82 -4.40 -11.03 3.39
N TYR A 83 -3.71 -10.01 2.86
CA TYR A 83 -4.12 -9.37 1.61
C TYR A 83 -4.12 -10.36 0.43
N GLY A 84 -3.09 -11.20 0.32
CA GLY A 84 -2.99 -12.23 -0.71
C GLY A 84 -4.18 -13.20 -0.68
N VAL A 85 -4.47 -13.77 0.48
CA VAL A 85 -5.63 -14.68 0.66
C VAL A 85 -6.94 -13.97 0.34
N THR A 86 -7.12 -12.74 0.83
CA THR A 86 -8.32 -11.94 0.55
C THR A 86 -8.49 -11.69 -0.94
N ASN A 87 -7.42 -11.36 -1.65
CA ASN A 87 -7.47 -11.12 -3.09
C ASN A 87 -7.83 -12.39 -3.88
N VAL A 88 -7.37 -13.58 -3.46
CA VAL A 88 -7.77 -14.86 -4.06
C VAL A 88 -9.28 -15.09 -3.87
N VAL A 89 -9.82 -14.87 -2.68
CA VAL A 89 -11.25 -15.01 -2.39
C VAL A 89 -12.09 -14.02 -3.21
N ILE A 90 -11.62 -12.76 -3.32
CA ILE A 90 -12.25 -11.74 -4.16
C ILE A 90 -12.28 -12.18 -5.62
N GLN A 91 -11.14 -12.62 -6.16
CA GLN A 91 -11.04 -13.04 -7.55
C GLN A 91 -11.93 -14.25 -7.83
N ALA A 92 -11.98 -15.23 -6.92
CA ALA A 92 -12.90 -16.36 -7.03
C ALA A 92 -14.36 -15.91 -7.04
N SER A 93 -14.72 -14.96 -6.17
CA SER A 93 -16.08 -14.39 -6.13
C SER A 93 -16.40 -13.61 -7.40
N VAL A 94 -15.47 -12.81 -7.91
CA VAL A 94 -15.64 -12.06 -9.18
C VAL A 94 -15.87 -13.02 -10.34
N ASN A 95 -15.09 -14.09 -10.42
CA ASN A 95 -15.22 -15.09 -11.49
C ASN A 95 -16.58 -15.80 -11.44
N SER A 96 -17.19 -15.94 -10.25
CA SER A 96 -18.52 -16.55 -10.13
C SER A 96 -19.66 -15.70 -10.72
N PHE A 97 -19.43 -14.39 -10.91
CA PHE A 97 -20.40 -13.48 -11.54
C PHE A 97 -20.35 -13.48 -13.07
N GLY A 98 -19.44 -14.26 -13.67
CA GLY A 98 -19.31 -14.41 -15.12
C GLY A 98 -18.14 -13.66 -15.75
N THR A 99 -17.89 -13.96 -17.02
CA THR A 99 -16.73 -13.47 -17.77
C THR A 99 -16.71 -11.96 -17.95
N ASP A 100 -17.86 -11.34 -18.19
CA ASP A 100 -17.97 -9.88 -18.40
C ASP A 100 -17.62 -9.12 -17.12
N THR A 101 -18.07 -9.64 -15.97
CA THR A 101 -17.73 -9.10 -14.64
C THR A 101 -16.24 -9.26 -14.34
N ALA A 102 -15.66 -10.41 -14.67
CA ALA A 102 -14.23 -10.66 -14.47
C ALA A 102 -13.37 -9.75 -15.37
N ALA A 103 -13.78 -9.53 -16.61
CA ALA A 103 -13.10 -8.60 -17.52
C ALA A 103 -13.19 -7.15 -17.05
N GLY A 104 -14.38 -6.71 -16.60
CA GLY A 104 -14.58 -5.37 -16.01
C GLY A 104 -13.73 -5.16 -14.75
N TRP A 105 -13.62 -6.19 -13.90
CA TRP A 105 -12.78 -6.18 -12.70
C TRP A 105 -11.29 -6.12 -13.03
N ALA A 106 -10.84 -6.83 -14.06
CA ALA A 106 -9.45 -6.80 -14.51
C ALA A 106 -9.05 -5.39 -14.99
N ALA A 107 -9.92 -4.72 -15.74
CA ALA A 107 -9.73 -3.33 -16.16
C ALA A 107 -9.75 -2.37 -14.96
N TYR A 108 -10.70 -2.56 -14.00
CA TYR A 108 -10.73 -1.83 -12.73
C TYR A 108 -9.37 -1.91 -12.02
N GLY A 109 -8.78 -3.09 -11.88
CA GLY A 109 -7.50 -3.30 -11.22
C GLY A 109 -6.34 -2.50 -11.82
N LYS A 110 -6.36 -2.21 -13.14
CA LYS A 110 -5.37 -1.36 -13.79
C LYS A 110 -5.54 0.11 -13.43
N LEU A 111 -6.76 0.58 -13.32
CA LEU A 111 -7.07 1.95 -12.89
C LEU A 111 -6.82 2.15 -11.38
N ASP A 112 -7.20 1.17 -10.58
CA ASP A 112 -6.99 1.13 -9.13
C ASP A 112 -5.50 1.18 -8.75
N MET A 113 -4.63 0.57 -9.55
CA MET A 113 -3.18 0.59 -9.37
C MET A 113 -2.60 2.01 -9.33
N ILE A 114 -3.17 2.97 -10.07
CA ILE A 114 -2.74 4.38 -10.08
C ILE A 114 -2.94 4.97 -8.68
N PHE A 115 -4.12 4.77 -8.11
CA PHE A 115 -4.44 5.23 -6.76
C PHE A 115 -3.50 4.61 -5.71
N TRP A 116 -3.33 3.28 -5.74
CA TRP A 116 -2.49 2.57 -4.76
C TRP A 116 -1.01 2.95 -4.85
N THR A 117 -0.50 3.23 -6.05
CA THR A 117 0.88 3.71 -6.24
C THR A 117 1.11 5.04 -5.54
N VAL A 118 0.21 5.99 -5.72
CA VAL A 118 0.30 7.32 -5.08
C VAL A 118 0.10 7.20 -3.57
N SER A 119 -0.92 6.45 -3.13
CA SER A 119 -1.24 6.26 -1.72
C SER A 119 -0.08 5.61 -0.95
N SER A 120 0.53 4.57 -1.49
CA SER A 120 1.67 3.88 -0.87
C SER A 120 2.93 4.77 -0.81
N ALA A 121 3.18 5.57 -1.85
CA ALA A 121 4.29 6.53 -1.84
C ALA A 121 4.13 7.58 -0.72
N LEU A 122 2.93 8.13 -0.55
CA LEU A 122 2.61 9.07 0.53
C LEU A 122 2.67 8.41 1.91
N GLY A 123 2.22 7.15 2.03
CA GLY A 123 2.35 6.34 3.24
C GLY A 123 3.81 6.07 3.63
N ALA A 124 4.67 5.78 2.65
CA ALA A 124 6.12 5.63 2.87
C ALA A 124 6.78 6.95 3.28
N ALA A 125 6.39 8.06 2.64
CA ALA A 125 6.91 9.39 2.97
C ALA A 125 6.61 9.76 4.43
N VAL A 126 5.36 9.60 4.89
CA VAL A 126 5.01 9.90 6.29
C VAL A 126 5.72 8.98 7.27
N THR A 127 5.89 7.69 6.93
CA THR A 127 6.62 6.74 7.77
C THR A 127 8.07 7.18 7.97
N THR A 128 8.74 7.54 6.88
CA THR A 128 10.15 7.98 6.89
C THR A 128 10.30 9.31 7.67
N PHE A 129 9.48 10.31 7.35
CA PHE A 129 9.56 11.62 7.98
C PHE A 129 9.21 11.57 9.48
N ALA A 130 8.18 10.80 9.85
CA ALA A 130 7.81 10.58 11.25
C ALA A 130 8.94 9.87 12.00
N GLY A 131 9.55 8.83 11.41
CA GLY A 131 10.65 8.09 12.00
C GLY A 131 11.90 8.95 12.24
N GLN A 132 12.30 9.75 11.26
CA GLN A 132 13.43 10.68 11.39
C GLN A 132 13.21 11.73 12.49
N ASN A 133 12.03 12.34 12.55
CA ASN A 133 11.73 13.33 13.58
C ASN A 133 11.56 12.70 14.96
N TYR A 134 11.05 11.47 15.03
CA TYR A 134 10.99 10.70 16.26
C TYR A 134 12.39 10.38 16.81
N GLY A 135 13.29 9.91 15.95
CA GLY A 135 14.69 9.65 16.30
C GLY A 135 15.43 10.92 16.74
N ALA A 136 15.07 12.09 16.20
CA ALA A 136 15.60 13.39 16.61
C ALA A 136 14.92 13.98 17.86
N GLY A 137 13.98 13.26 18.50
CA GLY A 137 13.24 13.73 19.66
C GLY A 137 12.23 14.85 19.40
N LYS A 138 11.90 15.16 18.13
CA LYS A 138 11.04 16.31 17.75
C LYS A 138 9.58 15.89 17.59
N MET A 139 8.92 15.54 18.70
CA MET A 139 7.56 15.00 18.72
C MET A 139 6.50 15.91 18.07
N ASP A 140 6.60 17.22 18.23
CA ASP A 140 5.68 18.17 17.60
C ASP A 140 5.73 18.09 16.07
N ARG A 141 6.94 17.94 15.50
CA ARG A 141 7.15 17.77 14.07
C ARG A 141 6.59 16.44 13.56
N VAL A 142 6.68 15.38 14.38
CA VAL A 142 6.07 14.06 14.04
C VAL A 142 4.57 14.20 13.80
N TYR A 143 3.84 14.76 14.78
CA TYR A 143 2.38 14.85 14.65
C TYR A 143 1.92 15.92 13.65
N LYS A 144 2.72 16.99 13.49
CA LYS A 144 2.49 17.97 12.42
C LYS A 144 2.66 17.34 11.04
N SER A 145 3.71 16.53 10.84
CA SER A 145 3.95 15.85 9.55
C SER A 145 2.85 14.86 9.19
N ILE A 146 2.37 14.07 10.16
CA ILE A 146 1.25 13.14 9.93
C ILE A 146 0.00 13.93 9.47
N ARG A 147 -0.32 15.04 10.16
CA ARG A 147 -1.47 15.88 9.78
C ARG A 147 -1.32 16.48 8.39
N VAL A 148 -0.16 17.06 8.09
CA VAL A 148 0.12 17.65 6.77
C VAL A 148 0.04 16.58 5.67
N ASN A 149 0.63 15.40 5.91
CA ASN A 149 0.59 14.31 4.93
C ASN A 149 -0.84 13.80 4.69
N VAL A 150 -1.69 13.74 5.73
CA VAL A 150 -3.13 13.42 5.58
C VAL A 150 -3.80 14.43 4.65
N VAL A 151 -3.58 15.74 4.85
CA VAL A 151 -4.16 16.78 3.99
C VAL A 151 -3.67 16.64 2.54
N ILE A 152 -2.36 16.49 2.34
CA ILE A 152 -1.77 16.28 1.02
C ILE A 152 -2.36 15.05 0.36
N SER A 153 -2.46 13.93 1.09
CA SER A 153 -3.01 12.68 0.58
C SER A 153 -4.49 12.82 0.18
N TYR A 154 -5.28 13.57 0.95
CA TYR A 154 -6.67 13.85 0.57
C TYR A 154 -6.78 14.73 -0.68
N ILE A 155 -5.89 15.72 -0.87
CA ILE A 155 -5.86 16.55 -2.08
C ILE A 155 -5.54 15.68 -3.30
N PHE A 156 -4.47 14.86 -3.24
CA PHE A 156 -4.10 13.97 -4.34
C PHE A 156 -5.17 12.92 -4.62
N THR A 157 -5.72 12.30 -3.58
CA THR A 157 -6.80 11.32 -3.72
C THR A 157 -8.05 11.97 -4.29
N GLY A 158 -8.42 13.16 -3.84
CA GLY A 158 -9.53 13.93 -4.39
C GLY A 158 -9.34 14.24 -5.87
N ALA A 159 -8.14 14.63 -6.28
CA ALA A 159 -7.83 14.85 -7.70
C ALA A 159 -7.95 13.55 -8.51
N ILE A 160 -7.42 12.43 -7.99
CA ILE A 160 -7.56 11.10 -8.63
C ILE A 160 -9.04 10.70 -8.73
N ILE A 161 -9.82 10.88 -7.67
CA ILE A 161 -11.27 10.60 -7.66
C ILE A 161 -11.97 11.40 -8.74
N ILE A 162 -11.71 12.70 -8.83
CA ILE A 162 -12.34 13.57 -9.83
C ILE A 162 -11.99 13.10 -11.25
N VAL A 163 -10.71 12.83 -11.53
CA VAL A 163 -10.25 12.38 -12.84
C VAL A 163 -10.86 11.03 -13.20
N LEU A 164 -10.78 10.04 -12.28
CA LEU A 164 -11.33 8.70 -12.54
C LEU A 164 -12.86 8.73 -12.68
N PHE A 165 -13.55 9.60 -11.94
CA PHE A 165 -15.00 9.72 -12.04
C PHE A 165 -15.44 10.41 -13.34
N ALA A 166 -14.76 11.50 -13.73
CA ALA A 166 -15.07 12.26 -14.95
C ALA A 166 -14.74 11.47 -16.23
N PHE A 167 -13.60 10.76 -16.22
CA PHE A 167 -13.10 10.03 -17.39
C PHE A 167 -13.29 8.51 -17.30
N CYS A 168 -14.17 8.04 -16.42
CA CYS A 168 -14.41 6.64 -16.17
C CYS A 168 -14.65 5.83 -17.45
N GLU A 169 -15.61 6.25 -18.26
CA GLU A 169 -16.01 5.57 -19.49
C GLU A 169 -14.92 5.60 -20.57
N PRO A 170 -14.32 6.76 -20.94
CA PRO A 170 -13.17 6.81 -21.83
C PRO A 170 -11.99 5.93 -21.41
N LEU A 171 -11.70 5.86 -20.09
CA LEU A 171 -10.63 5.02 -19.58
C LEU A 171 -10.92 3.52 -19.78
N TYR A 172 -12.17 3.08 -19.61
CA TYR A 172 -12.54 1.69 -19.89
C TYR A 172 -12.46 1.35 -21.38
N HIS A 173 -12.76 2.28 -22.27
CA HIS A 173 -12.60 2.10 -23.72
C HIS A 173 -11.15 1.83 -24.14
N MET A 174 -10.16 2.19 -23.32
CA MET A 174 -8.75 1.84 -23.60
C MET A 174 -8.47 0.34 -23.39
N PHE A 175 -9.31 -0.38 -22.64
CA PHE A 175 -9.11 -1.79 -22.32
C PHE A 175 -10.03 -2.73 -23.09
N THR A 176 -11.24 -2.29 -23.44
CA THR A 176 -12.24 -3.09 -24.12
C THR A 176 -13.20 -2.23 -24.92
N THR A 177 -13.76 -2.82 -25.97
CA THR A 177 -14.84 -2.21 -26.79
C THR A 177 -16.21 -2.80 -26.47
N ASP A 178 -16.29 -3.81 -25.59
CA ASP A 178 -17.58 -4.45 -25.24
C ASP A 178 -18.39 -3.56 -24.29
N PRO A 179 -19.58 -3.07 -24.72
CA PRO A 179 -20.39 -2.18 -23.92
C PRO A 179 -20.84 -2.76 -22.58
N LYS A 180 -21.04 -4.10 -22.49
CA LYS A 180 -21.43 -4.75 -21.25
C LYS A 180 -20.31 -4.71 -20.23
N VAL A 181 -19.09 -5.06 -20.65
CA VAL A 181 -17.90 -5.03 -19.80
C VAL A 181 -17.61 -3.60 -19.31
N ILE A 182 -17.75 -2.60 -20.21
CA ILE A 182 -17.58 -1.18 -19.87
C ILE A 182 -18.63 -0.78 -18.83
N GLY A 183 -19.91 -1.07 -19.05
CA GLY A 183 -20.98 -0.73 -18.11
C GLY A 183 -20.77 -1.31 -16.72
N ILE A 184 -20.42 -2.57 -16.61
CA ILE A 184 -20.12 -3.25 -15.34
C ILE A 184 -18.87 -2.61 -14.66
N GLY A 185 -17.81 -2.41 -15.42
CA GLY A 185 -16.58 -1.85 -14.90
C GLY A 185 -16.73 -0.41 -14.41
N VAL A 186 -17.42 0.44 -15.18
CA VAL A 186 -17.75 1.83 -14.81
C VAL A 186 -18.58 1.85 -13.52
N TYR A 187 -19.56 0.96 -13.40
CA TYR A 187 -20.36 0.81 -12.18
C TYR A 187 -19.48 0.47 -10.97
N MET A 188 -18.60 -0.55 -11.10
CA MET A 188 -17.69 -0.96 -10.04
C MET A 188 -16.76 0.18 -9.61
N LEU A 189 -16.16 0.87 -10.58
CA LEU A 189 -15.23 1.95 -10.34
C LEU A 189 -15.92 3.11 -9.62
N ARG A 190 -17.07 3.56 -10.11
CA ARG A 190 -17.86 4.64 -9.48
C ARG A 190 -18.31 4.31 -8.07
N PHE A 191 -18.61 3.04 -7.80
CA PHE A 191 -18.99 2.58 -6.48
C PHE A 191 -17.80 2.60 -5.49
N LEU A 192 -16.61 2.16 -5.92
CA LEU A 192 -15.45 2.02 -5.04
C LEU A 192 -14.67 3.31 -4.83
N ILE A 193 -14.61 4.19 -5.83
CA ILE A 193 -13.82 5.44 -5.77
C ILE A 193 -14.07 6.28 -4.50
N PRO A 194 -15.31 6.54 -4.05
CA PRO A 194 -15.54 7.34 -2.86
C PRO A 194 -14.92 6.71 -1.61
N SER A 195 -14.84 5.39 -1.56
CA SER A 195 -14.28 4.67 -0.41
C SER A 195 -12.76 4.81 -0.27
N TYR A 196 -12.04 5.28 -1.31
CA TYR A 196 -10.61 5.59 -1.25
C TYR A 196 -10.28 6.63 -0.17
N LEU A 197 -11.21 7.51 0.16
CA LEU A 197 -11.03 8.47 1.26
C LEU A 197 -10.81 7.77 2.61
N LEU A 198 -11.44 6.62 2.84
CA LEU A 198 -11.23 5.81 4.04
C LEU A 198 -9.86 5.13 4.02
N SER A 199 -9.49 4.54 2.88
CA SER A 199 -8.22 3.83 2.74
C SER A 199 -7.00 4.77 2.89
N VAL A 200 -7.09 5.99 2.37
CA VAL A 200 -6.05 7.02 2.52
C VAL A 200 -5.82 7.40 3.97
N LEU A 201 -6.88 7.60 4.74
CA LEU A 201 -6.75 7.92 6.16
C LEU A 201 -6.10 6.75 6.91
N LEU A 202 -6.53 5.52 6.61
CA LEU A 202 -5.97 4.31 7.19
C LEU A 202 -4.47 4.19 6.91
N GLU A 203 -4.04 4.37 5.65
CA GLU A 203 -2.64 4.26 5.25
C GLU A 203 -1.76 5.33 5.91
N ASN A 204 -2.25 6.58 5.98
CA ASN A 204 -1.52 7.69 6.61
C ASN A 204 -1.36 7.51 8.11
N LEU A 205 -2.42 7.13 8.83
CA LEU A 205 -2.35 6.91 10.28
C LEU A 205 -1.46 5.70 10.61
N SER A 206 -1.62 4.61 9.85
CA SER A 206 -0.76 3.42 9.98
C SER A 206 0.69 3.72 9.66
N GLY A 207 0.95 4.47 8.58
CA GLY A 207 2.29 4.92 8.20
C GLY A 207 2.95 5.78 9.28
N GLY A 208 2.21 6.74 9.84
CA GLY A 208 2.68 7.56 10.94
C GLY A 208 3.03 6.76 12.20
N LEU A 209 2.18 5.79 12.56
CA LEU A 209 2.45 4.90 13.69
C LEU A 209 3.63 3.96 13.43
N ARG A 210 3.76 3.43 12.21
CA ARG A 210 4.94 2.65 11.78
C ARG A 210 6.24 3.46 11.93
N GLY A 211 6.24 4.73 11.52
CA GLY A 211 7.37 5.65 11.70
C GLY A 211 7.75 5.86 13.17
N LEU A 212 6.80 5.76 14.07
CA LEU A 212 7.02 5.80 15.52
C LEU A 212 7.46 4.45 16.12
N GLY A 213 7.67 3.42 15.29
CA GLY A 213 7.98 2.06 15.73
C GLY A 213 6.78 1.26 16.25
N ASP A 214 5.56 1.78 16.10
CA ASP A 214 4.33 1.13 16.54
C ASP A 214 3.68 0.42 15.35
N VAL A 215 4.20 -0.76 15.03
CA VAL A 215 3.78 -1.55 13.87
C VAL A 215 2.68 -2.55 14.22
N LEU A 216 2.75 -3.13 15.41
CA LEU A 216 1.92 -4.28 15.78
C LEU A 216 0.41 -3.97 15.77
N TRP A 217 -0.01 -2.90 16.45
CA TRP A 217 -1.42 -2.59 16.60
C TRP A 217 -2.10 -2.17 15.29
N PRO A 218 -1.52 -1.28 14.46
CA PRO A 218 -2.06 -1.01 13.12
C PRO A 218 -2.20 -2.28 12.27
N THR A 219 -1.22 -3.19 12.35
CA THR A 219 -1.27 -4.47 11.64
C THR A 219 -2.40 -5.35 12.13
N ILE A 220 -2.57 -5.49 13.46
CA ILE A 220 -3.67 -6.28 14.06
C ILE A 220 -5.03 -5.72 13.65
N PHE A 221 -5.21 -4.40 13.66
CA PHE A 221 -6.49 -3.79 13.27
C PHE A 221 -6.78 -3.99 11.78
N THR A 222 -5.76 -3.85 10.92
CA THR A 222 -5.92 -4.11 9.47
C THR A 222 -6.21 -5.60 9.20
N PHE A 223 -5.47 -6.49 9.86
CA PHE A 223 -5.72 -7.92 9.79
C PHE A 223 -7.14 -8.26 10.25
N GLY A 224 -7.57 -7.67 11.38
CA GLY A 224 -8.92 -7.85 11.91
C GLY A 224 -10.01 -7.41 10.93
N GLY A 225 -9.84 -6.24 10.30
CA GLY A 225 -10.77 -5.75 9.27
C GLY A 225 -10.85 -6.67 8.05
N LEU A 226 -9.71 -7.24 7.63
CA LEU A 226 -9.66 -8.18 6.50
C LEU A 226 -10.29 -9.55 6.86
N PHE A 227 -9.87 -10.16 7.97
CA PHE A 227 -10.23 -11.54 8.30
C PHE A 227 -11.59 -11.67 8.99
N PHE A 228 -11.94 -10.74 9.87
CA PHE A 228 -13.19 -10.83 10.64
C PHE A 228 -14.34 -10.02 10.05
N VAL A 229 -14.05 -9.07 9.17
CA VAL A 229 -15.10 -8.29 8.52
C VAL A 229 -15.22 -8.64 7.04
N ARG A 230 -14.15 -8.45 6.26
CA ARG A 230 -14.21 -8.58 4.80
C ARG A 230 -14.40 -10.00 4.33
N LEU A 231 -13.58 -10.95 4.82
CA LEU A 231 -13.67 -12.35 4.37
C LEU A 231 -15.01 -13.01 4.72
N PRO A 232 -15.52 -12.95 5.96
CA PRO A 232 -16.82 -13.52 6.28
C PRO A 232 -17.95 -12.84 5.49
N TRP A 233 -17.89 -11.51 5.32
CA TRP A 233 -18.84 -10.76 4.50
C TRP A 233 -18.91 -11.32 3.08
N ILE A 234 -17.77 -11.47 2.41
CA ILE A 234 -17.72 -11.98 1.05
C ILE A 234 -18.21 -13.44 1.01
N ILE A 235 -17.67 -14.32 1.86
CA ILE A 235 -17.94 -15.77 1.82
C ILE A 235 -19.41 -16.08 2.12
N ILE A 236 -20.01 -15.38 3.06
CA ILE A 236 -21.39 -15.65 3.50
C ILE A 236 -22.38 -14.94 2.59
N LEU A 237 -22.24 -13.62 2.44
CA LEU A 237 -23.27 -12.81 1.80
C LEU A 237 -23.28 -12.92 0.27
N THR A 238 -22.14 -13.16 -0.38
CA THR A 238 -22.16 -13.44 -1.84
C THR A 238 -22.81 -14.77 -2.17
N LYS A 239 -22.81 -15.74 -1.26
CA LYS A 239 -23.56 -17.00 -1.43
C LYS A 239 -25.06 -16.85 -1.24
N ILE A 240 -25.48 -15.95 -0.32
CA ILE A 240 -26.91 -15.71 -0.03
C ILE A 240 -27.52 -14.81 -1.11
N HIS A 241 -26.83 -13.75 -1.44
CA HIS A 241 -27.27 -12.74 -2.41
C HIS A 241 -26.24 -12.63 -3.51
N HIS A 242 -26.36 -13.37 -4.59
CA HIS A 242 -25.40 -13.40 -5.69
C HIS A 242 -25.39 -12.06 -6.48
N LYS A 243 -24.85 -10.98 -5.83
CA LYS A 243 -24.79 -9.61 -6.37
C LYS A 243 -23.39 -9.02 -6.21
N VAL A 244 -22.94 -8.34 -7.26
CA VAL A 244 -21.61 -7.69 -7.29
C VAL A 244 -21.48 -6.59 -6.21
N GLU A 245 -22.57 -5.88 -5.91
CA GLU A 245 -22.62 -4.84 -4.89
C GLU A 245 -22.15 -5.32 -3.52
N ILE A 246 -22.51 -6.56 -3.17
CA ILE A 246 -22.11 -7.16 -1.89
C ILE A 246 -20.58 -7.30 -1.80
N LEU A 247 -19.97 -7.71 -2.92
CA LEU A 247 -18.52 -7.77 -3.01
C LEU A 247 -17.90 -6.37 -2.84
N LEU A 248 -18.45 -5.36 -3.53
CA LEU A 248 -17.93 -3.99 -3.50
C LEU A 248 -18.05 -3.35 -2.11
N ILE A 249 -19.19 -3.55 -1.43
CA ILE A 249 -19.43 -3.03 -0.06
C ILE A 249 -18.40 -3.57 0.94
N SER A 250 -17.83 -4.75 0.71
CA SER A 250 -16.82 -5.33 1.60
C SER A 250 -15.58 -4.45 1.79
N TYR A 251 -15.25 -3.59 0.81
CA TYR A 251 -14.10 -2.68 0.87
C TYR A 251 -14.28 -1.54 1.88
N PRO A 252 -15.29 -0.66 1.70
CA PRO A 252 -15.52 0.42 2.65
C PRO A 252 -15.86 -0.10 4.05
N LEU A 253 -16.53 -1.25 4.15
CA LEU A 253 -16.85 -1.87 5.43
C LEU A 253 -15.60 -2.28 6.20
N ALA A 254 -14.64 -2.96 5.55
CA ALA A 254 -13.40 -3.36 6.18
C ALA A 254 -12.51 -2.17 6.56
N TRP A 255 -12.40 -1.16 5.68
CA TRP A 255 -11.64 0.05 5.99
C TRP A 255 -12.28 0.87 7.10
N GLY A 256 -13.62 0.99 7.10
CA GLY A 256 -14.37 1.64 8.16
C GLY A 256 -14.18 0.95 9.52
N ALA A 257 -14.34 -0.38 9.57
CA ALA A 257 -14.13 -1.16 10.78
C ALA A 257 -12.70 -1.02 11.33
N THR A 258 -11.69 -1.05 10.43
CA THR A 258 -10.29 -0.83 10.83
C THR A 258 -10.08 0.58 11.38
N LEU A 259 -10.65 1.61 10.75
CA LEU A 259 -10.54 3.00 11.20
C LEU A 259 -11.22 3.25 12.54
N LEU A 260 -12.34 2.58 12.83
CA LEU A 260 -13.02 2.65 14.13
C LEU A 260 -12.11 2.21 15.29
N CYS A 261 -11.18 1.29 15.05
CA CYS A 261 -10.18 0.87 16.02
C CYS A 261 -8.91 1.75 15.98
N LEU A 262 -8.46 2.09 14.76
CA LEU A 262 -7.19 2.78 14.55
C LEU A 262 -7.21 4.25 15.00
N ILE A 263 -8.31 4.97 14.78
CA ILE A 263 -8.43 6.39 15.14
C ILE A 263 -8.36 6.60 16.66
N PRO A 264 -9.15 5.91 17.51
CA PRO A 264 -9.03 6.03 18.97
C PRO A 264 -7.64 5.64 19.46
N TYR A 265 -7.08 4.56 18.91
CA TYR A 265 -5.73 4.10 19.25
C TYR A 265 -4.68 5.17 18.91
N TYR A 266 -4.75 5.81 17.73
CA TYR A 266 -3.84 6.88 17.34
C TYR A 266 -3.89 8.06 18.31
N PHE A 267 -5.08 8.54 18.68
CA PHE A 267 -5.22 9.66 19.62
C PHE A 267 -4.76 9.31 21.03
N TRP A 268 -5.04 8.08 21.49
CA TRP A 268 -4.56 7.59 22.78
C TRP A 268 -3.03 7.55 22.82
N ARG A 269 -2.39 6.99 21.80
CA ARG A 269 -0.93 6.92 21.68
C ARG A 269 -0.31 8.32 21.59
N LYS A 270 -0.90 9.20 20.82
CA LYS A 270 -0.48 10.60 20.73
C LYS A 270 -0.48 11.25 22.11
N LYS A 271 -1.59 11.19 22.84
CA LYS A 271 -1.72 11.78 24.17
C LYS A 271 -0.65 11.25 25.13
N ARG A 272 -0.47 9.93 25.20
CA ARG A 272 0.50 9.27 26.06
C ARG A 272 1.94 9.68 25.76
N ARG A 273 2.33 9.71 24.46
CA ARG A 273 3.69 10.07 24.07
C ARG A 273 4.00 11.57 24.28
N MET A 274 3.04 12.43 24.00
CA MET A 274 3.19 13.88 24.26
C MET A 274 3.34 14.17 25.76
N SER A 275 2.58 13.50 26.63
CA SER A 275 2.72 13.62 28.08
C SER A 275 4.12 13.21 28.56
N THR A 276 4.63 12.07 28.09
CA THR A 276 5.98 11.61 28.42
C THR A 276 7.06 12.57 27.92
N TYR A 277 6.89 13.12 26.72
CA TYR A 277 7.84 14.09 26.14
C TYR A 277 7.86 15.41 26.93
N GLY A 278 6.70 15.93 27.32
CA GLY A 278 6.60 17.14 28.13
C GLY A 278 7.26 17.00 29.52
N SER A 279 7.14 15.83 30.13
CA SER A 279 7.79 15.56 31.43
C SER A 279 9.33 15.47 31.37
N HIS A 280 9.89 15.10 30.19
CA HIS A 280 11.33 15.11 29.98
C HIS A 280 11.89 16.53 29.77
N LEU A 281 11.15 17.40 29.06
CA LEU A 281 11.55 18.80 28.85
C LEU A 281 11.51 19.64 30.13
N GLN A 282 10.67 19.28 31.11
CA GLN A 282 10.63 19.97 32.42
C GLN A 282 11.76 19.52 33.36
N LYS A 283 12.45 18.43 33.04
CA LYS A 283 13.56 17.89 33.87
C LYS A 283 14.94 18.20 33.29
N SER A 284 15.02 18.72 32.07
CA SER A 284 16.24 19.22 31.42
C SER A 284 16.36 20.73 31.53
#